data_3cf4c858039d9991b6e649b25988f8af
#
_entry.id   3cf4c858039d9991b6e649b25988f8af
#
_cell.length_a   1.000
_cell.length_b   1.000
_cell.length_c   1.000
_cell.angle_alpha   90.00
_cell.angle_beta   90.00
_cell.angle_gamma   90.00
#
_symmetry.space_group_name_H-M   'P 1'
#
loop_
_entity.id
_entity.type
_entity.pdbx_description
1 polymer ?
#
loop_
_entity_poly.entity_id
_entity_poly.type
_entity_poly.pdbx_seq_one_letter_code
_entity_poly.pdbx_strand_id
1 'polypeptide(L)'
;MTSVSDVASSTGFDWARWRRRQGWSIGVWVLLAVLIAWYTQLIPRFGTFQVASIAKNSLPLSFLAVGQAVIVISGGIDLGLGAILVLTNSVAAQLMHEQSLGMALLIAVGIVLGAAVLNGSVGWVINRSRVPDIVVTLATSFIYSGLALLVLPGPGGGTPAGFRFLFTGSESGSGSNFLPAIVMLIIPVVAVALFMRRSRTGLSLYAIGSDPNAAYLSGVDTGRAKIIAYAVGGGLAAMAGLATVAITGTGDPRFSIGSNATLNSVAAVVLGGVALTGGVGSVIGAVAAAIIVFFLSPILSAMGIDPNSAQVVQGTLIALVMMLAGLLALRRRRAE
;
A
#
# COMPACT_ATOMS: atom_id res chain seq x y z
N MET A 1 -22.29 -36.68 33.07
CA MET A 1 -22.54 -35.39 33.72
C MET A 1 -21.20 -34.73 34.01
N THR A 2 -20.66 -34.03 33.02
CA THR A 2 -19.44 -33.23 33.17
C THR A 2 -19.87 -31.86 33.69
N SER A 3 -19.29 -31.47 34.84
CA SER A 3 -19.66 -30.29 35.61
C SER A 3 -19.37 -29.01 34.83
N VAL A 4 -20.33 -28.08 34.85
CA VAL A 4 -20.29 -26.74 34.25
C VAL A 4 -19.24 -25.80 34.87
N SER A 5 -18.46 -26.30 35.85
CA SER A 5 -17.50 -25.53 36.65
C SER A 5 -16.12 -25.28 35.98
N ASP A 6 -15.79 -25.93 34.86
CA ASP A 6 -14.46 -25.81 34.25
C ASP A 6 -14.33 -24.75 33.12
N VAL A 7 -15.37 -23.93 32.88
CA VAL A 7 -15.34 -22.90 31.83
C VAL A 7 -14.90 -21.51 32.32
N ALA A 8 -14.73 -21.33 33.63
CA ALA A 8 -14.44 -20.03 34.21
C ALA A 8 -13.03 -19.98 34.83
N SER A 9 -11.99 -19.91 34.03
CA SER A 9 -10.69 -19.29 34.43
C SER A 9 -9.65 -19.29 33.30
N SER A 10 -9.81 -18.48 32.27
CA SER A 10 -8.66 -18.03 31.47
C SER A 10 -8.87 -16.61 30.96
N THR A 11 -8.96 -15.65 31.86
CA THR A 11 -8.81 -14.22 31.55
C THR A 11 -7.35 -13.81 31.36
N GLY A 12 -6.45 -14.77 31.22
CA GLY A 12 -5.06 -14.53 30.88
C GLY A 12 -4.92 -14.16 29.40
N PHE A 13 -4.24 -13.05 29.11
CA PHE A 13 -3.86 -12.68 27.75
C PHE A 13 -3.08 -13.84 27.10
N ASP A 14 -3.67 -14.49 26.09
CA ASP A 14 -3.09 -15.66 25.41
C ASP A 14 -1.95 -15.23 24.46
N TRP A 15 -0.74 -15.17 25.03
CA TRP A 15 0.50 -14.84 24.33
C TRP A 15 0.79 -15.76 23.14
N ALA A 16 0.32 -16.99 23.14
CA ALA A 16 0.54 -17.94 22.06
C ALA A 16 -0.34 -17.59 20.85
N ARG A 17 -1.60 -17.26 21.07
CA ARG A 17 -2.51 -16.77 20.02
C ARG A 17 -2.09 -15.41 19.48
N TRP A 18 -1.65 -14.49 20.36
CA TRP A 18 -1.15 -13.19 19.98
C TRP A 18 0.10 -13.30 19.11
N ARG A 19 1.10 -14.12 19.49
CA ARG A 19 2.31 -14.41 18.70
C ARG A 19 1.98 -15.05 17.35
N ARG A 20 1.03 -15.96 17.27
CA ARG A 20 0.62 -16.57 15.99
C ARG A 20 -0.02 -15.56 15.02
N ARG A 21 -0.78 -14.58 15.55
CA ARG A 21 -1.45 -13.56 14.75
C ARG A 21 -0.53 -12.39 14.36
N GLN A 22 0.40 -11.99 15.22
CA GLN A 22 1.24 -10.81 15.03
C GLN A 22 2.72 -11.13 14.74
N GLY A 23 3.17 -12.36 14.97
CA GLY A 23 4.57 -12.75 14.88
C GLY A 23 5.18 -12.49 13.51
N TRP A 24 4.41 -12.68 12.43
CA TRP A 24 4.88 -12.38 11.09
C TRP A 24 5.14 -10.87 10.90
N SER A 25 4.19 -10.03 11.28
CA SER A 25 4.36 -8.56 11.17
C SER A 25 5.54 -8.07 11.99
N ILE A 26 5.75 -8.62 13.20
CA ILE A 26 6.91 -8.29 14.04
C ILE A 26 8.20 -8.73 13.35
N GLY A 27 8.24 -9.94 12.76
CA GLY A 27 9.38 -10.43 11.99
C GLY A 27 9.77 -9.50 10.83
N VAL A 28 8.78 -8.98 10.10
CA VAL A 28 9.01 -8.01 9.00
C VAL A 28 9.58 -6.69 9.53
N TRP A 29 9.09 -6.18 10.67
CA TRP A 29 9.65 -4.96 11.30
C TRP A 29 11.08 -5.19 11.81
N VAL A 30 11.38 -6.36 12.38
CA VAL A 30 12.75 -6.73 12.79
C VAL A 30 13.65 -6.81 11.55
N LEU A 31 13.19 -7.44 10.48
CA LEU A 31 13.94 -7.48 9.21
C LEU A 31 14.24 -6.08 8.69
N LEU A 32 13.25 -5.17 8.71
CA LEU A 32 13.44 -3.78 8.31
C LEU A 32 14.51 -3.11 9.18
N ALA A 33 14.46 -3.28 10.50
CA ALA A 33 15.45 -2.71 11.41
C ALA A 33 16.86 -3.26 11.12
N VAL A 34 17.00 -4.55 10.85
CA VAL A 34 18.28 -5.17 10.47
C VAL A 34 18.79 -4.59 9.15
N LEU A 35 17.94 -4.44 8.13
CA LEU A 35 18.33 -3.87 6.85
C LEU A 35 18.76 -2.41 6.98
N ILE A 36 18.06 -1.61 7.80
CA ILE A 36 18.47 -0.22 8.08
C ILE A 36 19.82 -0.21 8.79
N ALA A 37 20.00 -1.04 9.82
CA ALA A 37 21.29 -1.15 10.52
C ALA A 37 22.42 -1.58 9.59
N TRP A 38 22.19 -2.50 8.68
CA TRP A 38 23.17 -2.89 7.67
C TRP A 38 23.50 -1.75 6.72
N TYR A 39 22.48 -1.02 6.24
CA TYR A 39 22.68 0.13 5.35
C TYR A 39 23.53 1.25 5.98
N THR A 40 23.40 1.46 7.31
CA THR A 40 24.25 2.44 8.01
C THR A 40 25.75 2.08 7.93
N GLN A 41 26.09 0.80 7.79
CA GLN A 41 27.49 0.36 7.65
C GLN A 41 28.00 0.52 6.21
N LEU A 42 27.09 0.48 5.21
CA LEU A 42 27.44 0.63 3.80
C LEU A 42 27.74 2.09 3.40
N ILE A 43 27.16 3.05 4.12
CA ILE A 43 27.29 4.47 3.81
C ILE A 43 28.20 5.17 4.83
N PRO A 44 29.40 5.64 4.44
CA PRO A 44 30.37 6.25 5.37
C PRO A 44 29.87 7.49 6.12
N ARG A 45 28.87 8.20 5.57
CA ARG A 45 28.26 9.40 6.17
C ARG A 45 26.74 9.26 6.26
N PHE A 46 26.28 8.22 6.96
CA PHE A 46 24.85 8.07 7.23
C PHE A 46 24.38 9.17 8.20
N GLY A 47 23.36 9.94 7.81
CA GLY A 47 22.84 11.04 8.61
C GLY A 47 21.35 11.30 8.35
N THR A 48 20.88 12.45 8.83
CA THR A 48 19.47 12.87 8.72
C THR A 48 18.98 12.96 7.28
N PHE A 49 19.88 13.26 6.32
CA PHE A 49 19.54 13.29 4.90
C PHE A 49 19.12 11.91 4.38
N GLN A 50 19.86 10.85 4.72
CA GLN A 50 19.52 9.47 4.32
C GLN A 50 18.21 9.02 4.95
N VAL A 51 18.00 9.34 6.23
CA VAL A 51 16.73 9.05 6.92
C VAL A 51 15.57 9.77 6.23
N ALA A 52 15.71 11.05 5.92
CA ALA A 52 14.69 11.82 5.21
C ALA A 52 14.43 11.27 3.80
N SER A 53 15.49 10.87 3.10
CA SER A 53 15.36 10.25 1.77
C SER A 53 14.58 8.94 1.81
N ILE A 54 14.87 8.05 2.77
CA ILE A 54 14.15 6.80 2.96
C ILE A 54 12.68 7.08 3.32
N ALA A 55 12.44 7.96 4.29
CA ALA A 55 11.10 8.26 4.77
C ALA A 55 10.19 8.79 3.65
N LYS A 56 10.63 9.81 2.90
CA LYS A 56 9.81 10.40 1.83
C LYS A 56 9.62 9.48 0.63
N ASN A 57 10.69 8.84 0.14
CA ASN A 57 10.63 8.04 -1.08
C ASN A 57 9.91 6.69 -0.87
N SER A 58 9.76 6.22 0.37
CA SER A 58 8.94 5.04 0.67
C SER A 58 7.43 5.32 0.75
N LEU A 59 7.01 6.60 0.83
CA LEU A 59 5.59 6.99 0.96
C LEU A 59 4.70 6.42 -0.15
N PRO A 60 5.05 6.58 -1.46
CA PRO A 60 4.16 6.13 -2.53
C PRO A 60 3.87 4.63 -2.45
N LEU A 61 4.90 3.81 -2.28
CA LEU A 61 4.75 2.37 -2.20
C LEU A 61 4.05 1.94 -0.90
N SER A 62 4.28 2.64 0.22
CA SER A 62 3.60 2.38 1.48
C SER A 62 2.11 2.63 1.39
N PHE A 63 1.67 3.73 0.79
CA PHE A 63 0.24 4.00 0.58
C PHE A 63 -0.40 2.97 -0.36
N LEU A 64 0.25 2.64 -1.47
CA LEU A 64 -0.22 1.58 -2.36
C LEU A 64 -0.34 0.24 -1.65
N ALA A 65 0.65 -0.16 -0.87
CA ALA A 65 0.64 -1.42 -0.14
C ALA A 65 -0.48 -1.47 0.91
N VAL A 66 -0.75 -0.37 1.60
CA VAL A 66 -1.90 -0.29 2.53
C VAL A 66 -3.22 -0.42 1.79
N GLY A 67 -3.39 0.29 0.65
CA GLY A 67 -4.58 0.18 -0.21
C GLY A 67 -4.78 -1.23 -0.74
N GLN A 68 -3.72 -1.81 -1.27
CA GLN A 68 -3.71 -3.19 -1.76
C GLN A 68 -4.02 -4.19 -0.63
N ALA A 69 -3.47 -3.98 0.57
CA ALA A 69 -3.74 -4.85 1.72
C ALA A 69 -5.21 -4.86 2.11
N VAL A 70 -5.90 -3.72 2.10
CA VAL A 70 -7.34 -3.63 2.38
C VAL A 70 -8.14 -4.46 1.38
N ILE A 71 -7.81 -4.34 0.08
CA ILE A 71 -8.48 -5.09 -1.00
C ILE A 71 -8.19 -6.58 -0.88
N VAL A 72 -6.91 -6.96 -0.68
CA VAL A 72 -6.52 -8.38 -0.56
C VAL A 72 -7.13 -9.02 0.68
N ILE A 73 -7.20 -8.33 1.82
CA ILE A 73 -7.89 -8.84 3.02
C ILE A 73 -9.36 -9.14 2.73
N SER A 74 -10.03 -8.38 1.85
CA SER A 74 -11.41 -8.65 1.43
C SER A 74 -11.54 -9.79 0.40
N GLY A 75 -10.44 -10.43 0.02
CA GLY A 75 -10.40 -11.51 -0.99
C GLY A 75 -10.32 -11.00 -2.42
N GLY A 76 -10.04 -9.72 -2.66
CA GLY A 76 -9.85 -9.11 -3.97
C GLY A 76 -8.38 -8.94 -4.35
N ILE A 77 -8.10 -8.67 -5.61
CA ILE A 77 -6.80 -8.23 -6.12
C ILE A 77 -7.04 -7.08 -7.09
N ASP A 78 -6.34 -5.97 -6.89
CA ASP A 78 -6.46 -4.81 -7.76
C ASP A 78 -5.14 -4.53 -8.50
N LEU A 79 -5.15 -4.75 -9.80
CA LEU A 79 -4.02 -4.45 -10.68
C LEU A 79 -4.06 -3.01 -11.22
N GLY A 80 -5.08 -2.24 -10.90
CA GLY A 80 -5.27 -0.86 -11.34
C GLY A 80 -4.69 0.20 -10.39
N LEU A 81 -4.32 -0.14 -9.15
CA LEU A 81 -3.90 0.85 -8.14
C LEU A 81 -2.68 1.68 -8.58
N GLY A 82 -1.70 1.05 -9.23
CA GLY A 82 -0.55 1.79 -9.75
C GLY A 82 -0.91 2.71 -10.93
N ALA A 83 -1.90 2.34 -11.72
CA ALA A 83 -2.41 3.23 -12.78
C ALA A 83 -3.19 4.42 -12.19
N ILE A 84 -3.91 4.23 -11.07
CA ILE A 84 -4.51 5.33 -10.30
C ILE A 84 -3.42 6.25 -9.74
N LEU A 85 -2.31 5.71 -9.21
CA LEU A 85 -1.16 6.52 -8.79
C LEU A 85 -0.69 7.42 -9.94
N VAL A 86 -0.47 6.85 -11.13
CA VAL A 86 0.03 7.59 -12.30
C VAL A 86 -0.98 8.64 -12.75
N LEU A 87 -2.27 8.29 -12.82
CA LEU A 87 -3.34 9.22 -13.17
C LEU A 87 -3.39 10.40 -12.19
N THR A 88 -3.41 10.10 -10.89
CA THR A 88 -3.52 11.14 -9.85
C THR A 88 -2.26 11.99 -9.74
N ASN A 89 -1.08 11.42 -9.99
CA ASN A 89 0.18 12.14 -10.14
C ASN A 89 0.11 13.13 -11.31
N SER A 90 -0.38 12.68 -12.47
CA SER A 90 -0.51 13.53 -13.68
C SER A 90 -1.55 14.64 -13.49
N VAL A 91 -2.72 14.31 -12.94
CA VAL A 91 -3.78 15.28 -12.63
C VAL A 91 -3.32 16.33 -11.62
N ALA A 92 -2.63 15.88 -10.56
CA ALA A 92 -2.09 16.78 -9.55
C ALA A 92 -1.04 17.72 -10.13
N ALA A 93 -0.10 17.22 -10.91
CA ALA A 93 0.94 18.02 -11.55
C ALA A 93 0.36 19.07 -12.51
N GLN A 94 -0.69 18.72 -13.23
CA GLN A 94 -1.37 19.64 -14.16
C GLN A 94 -2.18 20.71 -13.43
N LEU A 95 -2.99 20.31 -12.43
CA LEU A 95 -3.92 21.22 -11.75
C LEU A 95 -3.26 22.07 -10.67
N MET A 96 -2.18 21.61 -10.04
CA MET A 96 -1.49 22.33 -8.97
C MET A 96 -0.38 23.24 -9.47
N HIS A 97 -0.07 23.21 -10.78
CA HIS A 97 0.95 24.06 -11.38
C HIS A 97 0.63 25.54 -11.12
N GLU A 98 1.59 26.28 -10.53
CA GLU A 98 1.47 27.71 -10.21
C GLU A 98 0.32 28.07 -9.24
N GLN A 99 -0.28 27.09 -8.56
CA GLN A 99 -1.35 27.35 -7.61
C GLN A 99 -0.82 27.72 -6.21
N SER A 100 -1.66 28.38 -5.43
CA SER A 100 -1.38 28.60 -3.99
C SER A 100 -1.46 27.28 -3.21
N LEU A 101 -0.83 27.22 -2.03
CA LEU A 101 -0.92 26.06 -1.14
C LEU A 101 -2.37 25.69 -0.80
N GLY A 102 -3.22 26.68 -0.50
CA GLY A 102 -4.64 26.45 -0.15
C GLY A 102 -5.40 25.79 -1.30
N MET A 103 -5.19 26.26 -2.54
CA MET A 103 -5.81 25.66 -3.73
C MET A 103 -5.27 24.26 -3.98
N ALA A 104 -3.96 24.04 -3.82
CA ALA A 104 -3.36 22.72 -3.98
C ALA A 104 -3.92 21.69 -2.97
N LEU A 105 -4.19 22.10 -1.73
CA LEU A 105 -4.83 21.24 -0.74
C LEU A 105 -6.27 20.87 -1.12
N LEU A 106 -7.04 21.84 -1.62
CA LEU A 106 -8.41 21.57 -2.11
C LEU A 106 -8.37 20.59 -3.31
N ILE A 107 -7.46 20.81 -4.25
CA ILE A 107 -7.24 19.90 -5.39
C ILE A 107 -6.84 18.51 -4.89
N ALA A 108 -5.95 18.41 -3.91
CA ALA A 108 -5.52 17.14 -3.33
C ALA A 108 -6.69 16.35 -2.73
N VAL A 109 -7.55 17.02 -1.96
CA VAL A 109 -8.76 16.40 -1.39
C VAL A 109 -9.69 15.95 -2.52
N GLY A 110 -9.92 16.78 -3.53
CA GLY A 110 -10.72 16.43 -4.70
C GLY A 110 -10.19 15.21 -5.45
N ILE A 111 -8.87 15.11 -5.65
CA ILE A 111 -8.19 13.97 -6.28
C ILE A 111 -8.39 12.70 -5.46
N VAL A 112 -8.20 12.74 -4.14
CA VAL A 112 -8.37 11.57 -3.26
C VAL A 112 -9.82 11.09 -3.27
N LEU A 113 -10.78 11.99 -3.16
CA LEU A 113 -12.21 11.64 -3.22
C LEU A 113 -12.61 11.12 -4.60
N GLY A 114 -12.15 11.75 -5.67
CA GLY A 114 -12.38 11.32 -7.04
C GLY A 114 -11.83 9.91 -7.31
N ALA A 115 -10.60 9.64 -6.89
CA ALA A 115 -9.99 8.32 -7.03
C ALA A 115 -10.70 7.25 -6.17
N ALA A 116 -11.17 7.61 -4.97
CA ALA A 116 -11.96 6.71 -4.14
C ALA A 116 -13.29 6.35 -4.84
N VAL A 117 -13.97 7.31 -5.45
CA VAL A 117 -15.20 7.07 -6.22
C VAL A 117 -14.91 6.23 -7.48
N LEU A 118 -13.86 6.58 -8.24
CA LEU A 118 -13.46 5.83 -9.43
C LEU A 118 -13.18 4.36 -9.10
N ASN A 119 -12.35 4.11 -8.10
CA ASN A 119 -12.02 2.73 -7.76
C ASN A 119 -13.16 2.01 -7.00
N GLY A 120 -13.97 2.74 -6.25
CA GLY A 120 -15.23 2.22 -5.69
C GLY A 120 -16.20 1.76 -6.79
N SER A 121 -16.27 2.46 -7.92
CA SER A 121 -17.06 2.06 -9.08
C SER A 121 -16.54 0.76 -9.72
N VAL A 122 -15.22 0.55 -9.72
CA VAL A 122 -14.61 -0.75 -10.13
C VAL A 122 -15.09 -1.87 -9.20
N GLY A 123 -15.05 -1.64 -7.88
CA GLY A 123 -15.59 -2.59 -6.89
C GLY A 123 -17.09 -2.89 -7.11
N TRP A 124 -17.87 -1.88 -7.50
CA TRP A 124 -19.28 -2.06 -7.86
C TRP A 124 -19.45 -2.90 -9.14
N VAL A 125 -18.68 -2.63 -10.19
CA VAL A 125 -18.70 -3.40 -11.44
C VAL A 125 -18.35 -4.87 -11.16
N ILE A 126 -17.29 -5.13 -10.41
CA ILE A 126 -16.88 -6.50 -10.02
C ILE A 126 -18.01 -7.22 -9.30
N ASN A 127 -18.62 -6.56 -8.30
CA ASN A 127 -19.71 -7.14 -7.53
C ASN A 127 -20.95 -7.44 -8.39
N ARG A 128 -21.24 -6.59 -9.39
CA ARG A 128 -22.45 -6.71 -10.25
C ARG A 128 -22.26 -7.67 -11.42
N SER A 129 -21.06 -7.68 -12.03
CA SER A 129 -20.77 -8.45 -13.25
C SER A 129 -20.36 -9.90 -12.97
N ARG A 130 -19.91 -10.20 -11.74
CA ARG A 130 -19.31 -11.49 -11.35
C ARG A 130 -18.05 -11.87 -12.16
N VAL A 131 -17.46 -10.90 -12.86
CA VAL A 131 -16.19 -11.08 -13.56
C VAL A 131 -15.06 -11.11 -12.51
N PRO A 132 -14.02 -11.96 -12.68
CA PRO A 132 -12.89 -11.98 -11.76
C PRO A 132 -12.24 -10.60 -11.59
N ASP A 133 -11.90 -10.24 -10.35
CA ASP A 133 -11.32 -8.94 -9.98
C ASP A 133 -10.12 -8.57 -10.86
N ILE A 134 -9.22 -9.53 -11.09
CA ILE A 134 -8.00 -9.36 -11.90
C ILE A 134 -8.32 -8.87 -13.32
N VAL A 135 -9.36 -9.40 -13.94
CA VAL A 135 -9.75 -9.05 -15.31
C VAL A 135 -10.26 -7.61 -15.37
N VAL A 136 -11.15 -7.24 -14.46
CA VAL A 136 -11.74 -5.88 -14.42
C VAL A 136 -10.65 -4.86 -14.07
N THR A 137 -9.82 -5.13 -13.06
CA THR A 137 -8.80 -4.18 -12.62
C THR A 137 -7.65 -4.04 -13.61
N LEU A 138 -7.31 -5.11 -14.34
CA LEU A 138 -6.36 -5.02 -15.45
C LEU A 138 -6.92 -4.15 -16.59
N ALA A 139 -8.18 -4.33 -16.97
CA ALA A 139 -8.80 -3.50 -18.00
C ALA A 139 -8.85 -2.02 -17.58
N THR A 140 -9.24 -1.73 -16.33
CA THR A 140 -9.26 -0.36 -15.82
C THR A 140 -7.86 0.24 -15.69
N SER A 141 -6.81 -0.56 -15.48
CA SER A 141 -5.43 -0.07 -15.46
C SER A 141 -5.02 0.58 -16.79
N PHE A 142 -5.41 -0.01 -17.92
CA PHE A 142 -5.17 0.57 -19.24
C PHE A 142 -5.99 1.87 -19.44
N ILE A 143 -7.25 1.89 -18.98
CA ILE A 143 -8.09 3.09 -19.05
C ILE A 143 -7.44 4.23 -18.26
N TYR A 144 -7.05 4.00 -17.01
CA TYR A 144 -6.44 5.03 -16.16
C TYR A 144 -5.09 5.52 -16.68
N SER A 145 -4.28 4.61 -17.22
CA SER A 145 -3.02 4.99 -17.85
C SER A 145 -3.23 5.81 -19.12
N GLY A 146 -4.23 5.47 -19.94
CA GLY A 146 -4.62 6.27 -21.10
C GLY A 146 -5.11 7.66 -20.71
N LEU A 147 -5.95 7.75 -19.67
CA LEU A 147 -6.42 9.03 -19.12
C LEU A 147 -5.26 9.88 -18.57
N ALA A 148 -4.27 9.25 -17.93
CA ALA A 148 -3.08 9.97 -17.46
C ALA A 148 -2.32 10.65 -18.62
N LEU A 149 -2.15 9.95 -19.75
CA LEU A 149 -1.53 10.49 -20.96
C LEU A 149 -2.37 11.59 -21.63
N LEU A 150 -3.71 11.51 -21.56
CA LEU A 150 -4.58 12.56 -22.08
C LEU A 150 -4.48 13.84 -21.23
N VAL A 151 -4.35 13.71 -19.90
CA VAL A 151 -4.20 14.85 -18.98
C VAL A 151 -2.80 15.46 -19.08
N LEU A 152 -1.77 14.63 -19.17
CA LEU A 152 -0.37 15.05 -19.21
C LEU A 152 0.35 14.20 -20.29
N PRO A 153 0.55 14.72 -21.52
CA PRO A 153 1.11 13.94 -22.63
C PRO A 153 2.56 13.50 -22.46
N GLY A 154 3.28 14.08 -21.51
CA GLY A 154 4.65 13.78 -21.16
C GLY A 154 5.00 14.30 -19.76
N PRO A 155 6.20 14.00 -19.23
CA PRO A 155 6.63 14.52 -17.93
C PRO A 155 6.56 16.05 -17.89
N GLY A 156 5.91 16.61 -16.84
CA GLY A 156 5.73 18.07 -16.74
C GLY A 156 4.81 18.49 -15.62
N GLY A 157 4.28 19.70 -15.72
CA GLY A 157 3.47 20.30 -14.66
C GLY A 157 4.30 20.63 -13.41
N GLY A 158 3.64 20.78 -12.27
CA GLY A 158 4.33 21.11 -11.03
C GLY A 158 3.44 21.12 -9.81
N THR A 159 4.06 21.37 -8.65
CA THR A 159 3.37 21.53 -7.37
C THR A 159 3.97 22.70 -6.57
N PRO A 160 3.16 23.44 -5.78
CA PRO A 160 3.67 24.52 -4.94
C PRO A 160 4.70 24.02 -3.93
N ALA A 161 5.69 24.86 -3.62
CA ALA A 161 6.75 24.58 -2.65
C ALA A 161 6.18 24.16 -1.28
N GLY A 162 5.14 24.83 -0.78
CA GLY A 162 4.50 24.47 0.48
C GLY A 162 3.83 23.10 0.45
N PHE A 163 3.27 22.66 -0.69
CA PHE A 163 2.70 21.31 -0.83
C PHE A 163 3.82 20.25 -0.79
N ARG A 164 4.94 20.50 -1.46
CA ARG A 164 6.13 19.63 -1.39
C ARG A 164 6.64 19.49 0.04
N PHE A 165 6.71 20.60 0.79
CA PHE A 165 7.13 20.59 2.18
C PHE A 165 6.33 19.63 3.06
N LEU A 166 5.01 19.51 2.85
CA LEU A 166 4.15 18.61 3.63
C LEU A 166 4.54 17.12 3.50
N PHE A 167 5.08 16.72 2.35
CA PHE A 167 5.48 15.33 2.11
C PHE A 167 6.97 15.09 2.28
N THR A 168 7.80 16.09 2.04
CA THR A 168 9.25 15.91 1.95
C THR A 168 10.03 16.62 3.06
N GLY A 169 9.40 17.52 3.79
CA GLY A 169 10.07 18.39 4.78
C GLY A 169 10.99 19.44 4.15
N SER A 170 10.87 19.68 2.83
CA SER A 170 11.65 20.65 2.07
C SER A 170 10.84 21.19 0.88
N GLU A 171 10.93 22.49 0.64
CA GLU A 171 10.29 23.14 -0.51
C GLU A 171 10.87 22.69 -1.85
N SER A 172 12.15 22.37 -1.89
CA SER A 172 12.82 21.83 -3.07
C SER A 172 12.65 20.32 -3.26
N GLY A 173 12.08 19.62 -2.27
CA GLY A 173 12.01 18.16 -2.24
C GLY A 173 13.29 17.46 -1.79
N SER A 174 14.39 18.21 -1.61
CA SER A 174 15.68 17.70 -1.13
C SER A 174 16.02 18.37 0.21
N GLY A 175 15.92 17.62 1.31
CA GLY A 175 16.21 18.14 2.65
C GLY A 175 16.43 17.02 3.66
N SER A 176 16.90 17.40 4.85
CA SER A 176 17.16 16.46 5.95
C SER A 176 16.01 16.35 6.96
N ASN A 177 14.93 17.11 6.78
CA ASN A 177 13.76 17.05 7.66
C ASN A 177 12.86 15.88 7.27
N PHE A 178 12.84 14.83 8.06
CA PHE A 178 12.04 13.63 7.82
C PHE A 178 10.68 13.64 8.52
N LEU A 179 10.44 14.57 9.45
CA LEU A 179 9.21 14.59 10.25
C LEU A 179 7.93 14.70 9.43
N PRO A 180 7.80 15.61 8.42
CA PRO A 180 6.59 15.69 7.63
C PRO A 180 6.28 14.39 6.88
N ALA A 181 7.28 13.72 6.32
CA ALA A 181 7.10 12.43 5.64
C ALA A 181 6.58 11.35 6.61
N ILE A 182 7.13 11.29 7.82
CA ILE A 182 6.68 10.33 8.85
C ILE A 182 5.23 10.63 9.27
N VAL A 183 4.89 11.90 9.49
CA VAL A 183 3.51 12.30 9.85
C VAL A 183 2.54 11.96 8.75
N MET A 184 2.90 12.25 7.48
CA MET A 184 2.10 11.90 6.31
C MET A 184 1.92 10.38 6.14
N LEU A 185 2.88 9.56 6.56
CA LEU A 185 2.74 8.11 6.57
C LEU A 185 1.85 7.64 7.71
N ILE A 186 2.14 8.08 8.94
CA ILE A 186 1.51 7.55 10.15
C ILE A 186 0.01 7.85 10.18
N ILE A 187 -0.40 9.08 9.87
CA ILE A 187 -1.82 9.49 10.00
C ILE A 187 -2.74 8.60 9.15
N PRO A 188 -2.54 8.44 7.83
CA PRO A 188 -3.42 7.59 7.01
C PRO A 188 -3.31 6.11 7.37
N VAL A 189 -2.11 5.63 7.68
CA VAL A 189 -1.90 4.22 8.06
C VAL A 189 -2.64 3.89 9.36
N VAL A 190 -2.54 4.76 10.37
CA VAL A 190 -3.26 4.59 11.64
C VAL A 190 -4.77 4.69 11.42
N ALA A 191 -5.23 5.64 10.62
CA ALA A 191 -6.66 5.77 10.29
C ALA A 191 -7.20 4.49 9.65
N VAL A 192 -6.49 3.94 8.65
CA VAL A 192 -6.89 2.69 7.99
C VAL A 192 -6.78 1.50 8.95
N ALA A 193 -5.74 1.42 9.78
CA ALA A 193 -5.58 0.34 10.76
C ALA A 193 -6.71 0.35 11.81
N LEU A 194 -7.13 1.53 12.26
CA LEU A 194 -8.28 1.71 13.15
C LEU A 194 -9.59 1.35 12.45
N PHE A 195 -9.77 1.82 11.20
CA PHE A 195 -10.92 1.46 10.38
C PHE A 195 -11.04 -0.06 10.26
N MET A 196 -9.97 -0.76 9.87
CA MET A 196 -9.95 -2.21 9.69
C MET A 196 -10.23 -2.99 10.99
N ARG A 197 -9.78 -2.47 12.15
CA ARG A 197 -9.88 -3.17 13.44
C ARG A 197 -11.12 -2.82 14.24
N ARG A 198 -11.68 -1.62 14.08
CA ARG A 198 -12.74 -1.08 14.93
C ARG A 198 -14.07 -0.83 14.23
N SER A 199 -14.09 -0.62 12.91
CA SER A 199 -15.34 -0.40 12.19
C SER A 199 -16.03 -1.73 11.86
N ARG A 200 -17.35 -1.69 11.80
CA ARG A 200 -18.16 -2.83 11.34
C ARG A 200 -17.76 -3.27 9.93
N THR A 201 -17.56 -2.30 9.05
CA THR A 201 -17.13 -2.56 7.67
C THR A 201 -15.73 -3.19 7.62
N GLY A 202 -14.76 -2.66 8.38
CA GLY A 202 -13.41 -3.25 8.42
C GLY A 202 -13.41 -4.70 8.90
N LEU A 203 -14.20 -5.03 9.93
CA LEU A 203 -14.36 -6.41 10.40
C LEU A 203 -15.08 -7.28 9.35
N SER A 204 -16.06 -6.73 8.63
CA SER A 204 -16.73 -7.42 7.53
C SER A 204 -15.76 -7.79 6.40
N LEU A 205 -14.74 -6.97 6.11
CA LEU A 205 -13.73 -7.29 5.09
C LEU A 205 -12.93 -8.55 5.45
N TYR A 206 -12.57 -8.72 6.72
CA TYR A 206 -11.92 -9.96 7.17
C TYR A 206 -12.86 -11.18 7.08
N ALA A 207 -14.14 -11.01 7.41
CA ALA A 207 -15.13 -12.07 7.31
C ALA A 207 -15.33 -12.52 5.85
N ILE A 208 -15.51 -11.57 4.93
CA ILE A 208 -15.70 -11.83 3.50
C ILE A 208 -14.47 -12.52 2.91
N GLY A 209 -13.26 -12.05 3.24
CA GLY A 209 -12.04 -12.68 2.76
C GLY A 209 -11.81 -14.09 3.30
N SER A 210 -12.34 -14.42 4.48
CA SER A 210 -12.24 -15.77 5.04
C SER A 210 -13.20 -16.73 4.37
N ASP A 211 -14.48 -16.36 4.27
CA ASP A 211 -15.52 -17.11 3.57
C ASP A 211 -16.66 -16.16 3.17
N PRO A 212 -16.77 -15.79 1.88
CA PRO A 212 -17.81 -14.89 1.40
C PRO A 212 -19.23 -15.43 1.62
N ASN A 213 -19.45 -16.76 1.54
CA ASN A 213 -20.77 -17.36 1.69
C ASN A 213 -21.19 -17.35 3.17
N ALA A 214 -20.29 -17.75 4.07
CA ALA A 214 -20.56 -17.71 5.51
C ALA A 214 -20.81 -16.27 5.99
N ALA A 215 -20.04 -15.30 5.48
CA ALA A 215 -20.26 -13.89 5.78
C ALA A 215 -21.63 -13.40 5.32
N TYR A 216 -22.05 -13.75 4.10
CA TYR A 216 -23.37 -13.42 3.57
C TYR A 216 -24.50 -14.02 4.42
N LEU A 217 -24.41 -15.32 4.75
CA LEU A 217 -25.38 -16.01 5.59
C LEU A 217 -25.45 -15.42 7.02
N SER A 218 -24.37 -14.81 7.48
CA SER A 218 -24.32 -14.09 8.77
C SER A 218 -24.87 -12.65 8.68
N GLY A 219 -25.47 -12.25 7.54
CA GLY A 219 -26.08 -10.93 7.35
C GLY A 219 -25.10 -9.83 6.97
N VAL A 220 -23.87 -10.14 6.56
CA VAL A 220 -22.90 -9.15 6.07
C VAL A 220 -23.26 -8.73 4.65
N ASP A 221 -23.39 -7.43 4.40
CA ASP A 221 -23.51 -6.88 3.04
C ASP A 221 -22.17 -6.95 2.32
N THR A 222 -21.90 -8.09 1.69
CA THR A 222 -20.63 -8.39 1.01
C THR A 222 -20.36 -7.43 -0.15
N GLY A 223 -21.43 -6.98 -0.84
CA GLY A 223 -21.31 -6.07 -1.96
C GLY A 223 -20.84 -4.67 -1.54
N ARG A 224 -21.51 -4.07 -0.56
CA ARG A 224 -21.11 -2.75 -0.03
C ARG A 224 -19.71 -2.77 0.58
N ALA A 225 -19.39 -3.81 1.34
CA ALA A 225 -18.08 -3.92 1.96
C ALA A 225 -16.98 -4.00 0.89
N LYS A 226 -17.17 -4.76 -0.19
CA LYS A 226 -16.22 -4.83 -1.31
C LYS A 226 -16.05 -3.47 -1.99
N ILE A 227 -17.14 -2.76 -2.29
CA ILE A 227 -17.08 -1.40 -2.87
C ILE A 227 -16.25 -0.46 -1.98
N ILE A 228 -16.46 -0.49 -0.66
CA ILE A 228 -15.70 0.34 0.28
C ILE A 228 -14.22 -0.05 0.31
N ALA A 229 -13.87 -1.35 0.23
CA ALA A 229 -12.48 -1.79 0.15
C ALA A 229 -11.76 -1.20 -1.07
N TYR A 230 -12.40 -1.25 -2.24
CA TYR A 230 -11.86 -0.65 -3.47
C TYR A 230 -11.80 0.87 -3.39
N ALA A 231 -12.81 1.54 -2.82
CA ALA A 231 -12.80 2.98 -2.61
C ALA A 231 -11.64 3.43 -1.70
N VAL A 232 -11.40 2.73 -0.60
CA VAL A 232 -10.26 3.00 0.30
C VAL A 232 -8.94 2.76 -0.44
N GLY A 233 -8.85 1.66 -1.22
CA GLY A 233 -7.67 1.38 -2.05
C GLY A 233 -7.38 2.49 -3.05
N GLY A 234 -8.39 2.97 -3.77
CA GLY A 234 -8.27 4.09 -4.72
C GLY A 234 -7.84 5.39 -4.08
N GLY A 235 -8.43 5.73 -2.92
CA GLY A 235 -8.03 6.93 -2.16
C GLY A 235 -6.56 6.88 -1.71
N LEU A 236 -6.08 5.72 -1.26
CA LEU A 236 -4.67 5.52 -0.89
C LEU A 236 -3.74 5.51 -2.11
N ALA A 237 -4.17 4.97 -3.24
CA ALA A 237 -3.43 5.07 -4.50
C ALA A 237 -3.30 6.53 -4.97
N ALA A 238 -4.34 7.34 -4.75
CA ALA A 238 -4.26 8.79 -5.00
C ALA A 238 -3.26 9.49 -4.07
N MET A 239 -3.25 9.13 -2.78
CA MET A 239 -2.23 9.64 -1.86
C MET A 239 -0.81 9.25 -2.29
N ALA A 240 -0.62 8.05 -2.85
CA ALA A 240 0.64 7.64 -3.45
C ALA A 240 1.03 8.52 -4.65
N GLY A 241 0.08 8.86 -5.52
CA GLY A 241 0.28 9.78 -6.64
C GLY A 241 0.64 11.21 -6.18
N LEU A 242 -0.07 11.72 -5.16
CA LEU A 242 0.23 13.01 -4.54
C LEU A 242 1.60 13.04 -3.88
N ALA A 243 1.99 11.96 -3.18
CA ALA A 243 3.33 11.84 -2.62
C ALA A 243 4.40 11.83 -3.71
N THR A 244 4.15 11.12 -4.82
CA THR A 244 5.07 11.06 -5.95
C THR A 244 5.31 12.44 -6.54
N VAL A 245 4.26 13.20 -6.88
CA VAL A 245 4.42 14.55 -7.45
C VAL A 245 5.04 15.54 -6.46
N ALA A 246 4.77 15.40 -5.16
CA ALA A 246 5.42 16.23 -4.14
C ALA A 246 6.93 15.95 -4.03
N ILE A 247 7.36 14.70 -4.20
CA ILE A 247 8.77 14.31 -4.16
C ILE A 247 9.49 14.73 -5.43
N THR A 248 8.95 14.39 -6.60
CA THR A 248 9.58 14.68 -7.90
C THR A 248 9.47 16.15 -8.31
N GLY A 249 8.40 16.83 -7.86
CA GLY A 249 8.04 18.19 -8.28
C GLY A 249 7.35 18.25 -9.64
N THR A 250 7.22 17.13 -10.35
CA THR A 250 6.61 17.00 -11.69
C THR A 250 5.76 15.76 -11.80
N GLY A 251 4.80 15.75 -12.70
CA GLY A 251 4.03 14.56 -13.09
C GLY A 251 4.76 13.72 -14.12
N ASP A 252 4.52 12.42 -14.11
CA ASP A 252 5.02 11.47 -15.11
C ASP A 252 3.95 10.44 -15.46
N PRO A 253 3.38 10.48 -16.67
CA PRO A 253 2.26 9.64 -17.08
C PRO A 253 2.67 8.25 -17.59
N ARG A 254 3.94 7.85 -17.49
CA ARG A 254 4.44 6.59 -18.07
C ARG A 254 3.80 5.35 -17.43
N PHE A 255 3.24 4.49 -18.24
CA PHE A 255 2.60 3.23 -17.82
C PHE A 255 3.53 2.33 -16.99
N SER A 256 4.82 2.26 -17.34
CA SER A 256 5.81 1.43 -16.64
C SER A 256 5.94 1.77 -15.14
N ILE A 257 5.75 3.04 -14.77
CA ILE A 257 5.77 3.48 -13.37
C ILE A 257 4.61 2.84 -12.61
N GLY A 258 3.40 2.91 -13.17
CA GLY A 258 2.19 2.34 -12.56
C GLY A 258 2.25 0.81 -12.44
N SER A 259 2.66 0.11 -13.51
CA SER A 259 2.74 -1.34 -13.51
C SER A 259 3.77 -1.87 -12.50
N ASN A 260 4.96 -1.27 -12.42
CA ASN A 260 5.96 -1.62 -11.43
C ASN A 260 5.48 -1.32 -10.00
N ALA A 261 4.82 -0.19 -9.78
CA ALA A 261 4.27 0.17 -8.48
C ALA A 261 3.18 -0.81 -8.02
N THR A 262 2.31 -1.25 -8.94
CA THR A 262 1.29 -2.28 -8.65
C THR A 262 1.93 -3.59 -8.22
N LEU A 263 2.86 -4.12 -9.01
CA LEU A 263 3.53 -5.39 -8.70
C LEU A 263 4.29 -5.33 -7.36
N ASN A 264 5.02 -4.24 -7.13
CA ASN A 264 5.73 -4.01 -5.87
C ASN A 264 4.76 -3.90 -4.67
N SER A 265 3.56 -3.31 -4.86
CA SER A 265 2.56 -3.23 -3.79
C SER A 265 1.99 -4.60 -3.43
N VAL A 266 1.70 -5.46 -4.42
CA VAL A 266 1.27 -6.85 -4.19
C VAL A 266 2.37 -7.63 -3.46
N ALA A 267 3.63 -7.50 -3.90
CA ALA A 267 4.76 -8.13 -3.24
C ALA A 267 4.91 -7.67 -1.78
N ALA A 268 4.78 -6.37 -1.51
CA ALA A 268 4.82 -5.81 -0.17
C ALA A 268 3.68 -6.35 0.70
N VAL A 269 2.48 -6.50 0.17
CA VAL A 269 1.33 -7.08 0.88
C VAL A 269 1.60 -8.52 1.30
N VAL A 270 2.14 -9.34 0.39
CA VAL A 270 2.47 -10.75 0.66
C VAL A 270 3.62 -10.86 1.67
N LEU A 271 4.70 -10.09 1.46
CA LEU A 271 5.83 -10.03 2.40
C LEU A 271 5.37 -9.53 3.77
N GLY A 272 4.43 -8.59 3.82
CA GLY A 272 3.83 -8.06 5.04
C GLY A 272 2.92 -9.04 5.79
N GLY A 273 2.71 -10.26 5.24
CA GLY A 273 1.96 -11.34 5.87
C GLY A 273 0.45 -11.27 5.65
N VAL A 274 0.00 -10.58 4.62
CA VAL A 274 -1.40 -10.63 4.17
C VAL A 274 -1.57 -11.83 3.24
N ALA A 275 -2.53 -12.69 3.55
CA ALA A 275 -2.80 -13.87 2.73
C ALA A 275 -3.51 -13.47 1.44
N LEU A 276 -3.02 -13.90 0.29
CA LEU A 276 -3.67 -13.65 -1.02
C LEU A 276 -5.06 -14.28 -1.14
N THR A 277 -5.35 -15.27 -0.30
CA THR A 277 -6.68 -15.88 -0.21
C THR A 277 -7.70 -15.01 0.53
N GLY A 278 -7.26 -13.91 1.15
CA GLY A 278 -8.10 -13.03 1.95
C GLY A 278 -8.23 -13.44 3.43
N GLY A 279 -8.96 -12.66 4.20
CA GLY A 279 -9.35 -12.94 5.58
C GLY A 279 -8.26 -12.81 6.64
N VAL A 280 -6.99 -12.78 6.25
CA VAL A 280 -5.85 -12.76 7.19
C VAL A 280 -4.81 -11.74 6.78
N GLY A 281 -4.30 -10.98 7.74
CA GLY A 281 -3.20 -10.03 7.51
C GLY A 281 -3.32 -8.74 8.30
N SER A 282 -2.31 -7.89 8.16
CA SER A 282 -2.25 -6.59 8.82
C SER A 282 -1.71 -5.53 7.86
N VAL A 283 -2.42 -4.40 7.78
CA VAL A 283 -1.94 -3.23 7.02
C VAL A 283 -0.62 -2.69 7.56
N ILE A 284 -0.34 -2.85 8.86
CA ILE A 284 0.91 -2.42 9.49
C ILE A 284 2.11 -3.25 8.99
N GLY A 285 1.90 -4.57 8.80
CA GLY A 285 2.91 -5.45 8.20
C GLY A 285 3.20 -5.07 6.74
N ALA A 286 2.17 -4.70 5.98
CA ALA A 286 2.31 -4.26 4.59
C ALA A 286 3.15 -2.97 4.47
N VAL A 287 3.03 -2.02 5.42
CA VAL A 287 3.87 -0.81 5.46
C VAL A 287 5.35 -1.15 5.64
N ALA A 288 5.69 -1.98 6.63
CA ALA A 288 7.08 -2.38 6.86
C ALA A 288 7.66 -3.09 5.63
N ALA A 289 6.87 -3.97 5.01
CA ALA A 289 7.26 -4.67 3.80
C ALA A 289 7.41 -3.73 2.59
N ALA A 290 6.55 -2.73 2.45
CA ALA A 290 6.69 -1.71 1.40
C ALA A 290 8.00 -0.92 1.54
N ILE A 291 8.36 -0.54 2.76
CA ILE A 291 9.64 0.11 3.03
C ILE A 291 10.81 -0.83 2.69
N ILE A 292 10.72 -2.13 3.02
CA ILE A 292 11.75 -3.12 2.64
C ILE A 292 11.88 -3.21 1.13
N VAL A 293 10.77 -3.41 0.40
CA VAL A 293 10.78 -3.54 -1.06
C VAL A 293 11.37 -2.29 -1.72
N PHE A 294 10.97 -1.10 -1.26
CA PHE A 294 11.58 0.16 -1.70
C PHE A 294 13.08 0.19 -1.41
N PHE A 295 13.48 -0.25 -0.21
CA PHE A 295 14.83 -0.10 0.32
C PHE A 295 15.86 -1.05 -0.33
N LEU A 296 15.41 -2.12 -0.98
CA LEU A 296 16.30 -3.04 -1.70
C LEU A 296 17.15 -2.33 -2.76
N SER A 297 16.55 -1.45 -3.56
CA SER A 297 17.26 -0.71 -4.61
C SER A 297 18.38 0.22 -4.07
N PRO A 298 18.13 1.07 -3.06
CA PRO A 298 19.18 1.85 -2.39
C PRO A 298 20.32 1.00 -1.80
N ILE A 299 20.00 -0.16 -1.18
CA ILE A 299 21.03 -1.06 -0.64
C ILE A 299 21.91 -1.61 -1.75
N LEU A 300 21.30 -2.14 -2.81
CA LEU A 300 22.03 -2.71 -3.95
C LEU A 300 22.90 -1.66 -4.65
N SER A 301 22.39 -0.43 -4.79
CA SER A 301 23.17 0.70 -5.32
C SER A 301 24.33 1.08 -4.42
N ALA A 302 24.17 1.05 -3.09
CA ALA A 302 25.25 1.30 -2.13
C ALA A 302 26.34 0.20 -2.17
N MET A 303 25.98 -1.01 -2.61
CA MET A 303 26.95 -2.12 -2.86
C MET A 303 27.65 -2.00 -4.22
N GLY A 304 27.37 -0.97 -5.01
CA GLY A 304 27.96 -0.75 -6.34
C GLY A 304 27.29 -1.55 -7.47
N ILE A 305 26.10 -2.12 -7.22
CA ILE A 305 25.32 -2.82 -8.25
C ILE A 305 24.58 -1.75 -9.08
N ASP A 306 24.69 -1.85 -10.40
CA ASP A 306 24.02 -0.93 -11.32
C ASP A 306 22.48 -1.02 -11.20
N PRO A 307 21.73 0.07 -11.52
CA PRO A 307 20.28 0.10 -11.33
C PRO A 307 19.50 -0.98 -12.11
N ASN A 308 19.98 -1.39 -13.30
CA ASN A 308 19.30 -2.41 -14.10
C ASN A 308 19.46 -3.79 -13.46
N SER A 309 20.69 -4.14 -13.04
CA SER A 309 20.97 -5.36 -12.29
C SER A 309 20.26 -5.37 -10.94
N ALA A 310 20.18 -4.24 -10.25
CA ALA A 310 19.42 -4.09 -9.00
C ALA A 310 17.93 -4.41 -9.21
N GLN A 311 17.32 -3.98 -10.32
CA GLN A 311 15.93 -4.30 -10.65
C GLN A 311 15.73 -5.81 -10.89
N VAL A 312 16.66 -6.49 -11.56
CA VAL A 312 16.62 -7.96 -11.74
C VAL A 312 16.69 -8.68 -10.40
N VAL A 313 17.63 -8.27 -9.54
CA VAL A 313 17.79 -8.85 -8.19
C VAL A 313 16.53 -8.62 -7.37
N GLN A 314 15.97 -7.41 -7.38
CA GLN A 314 14.74 -7.07 -6.68
C GLN A 314 13.57 -7.94 -7.17
N GLY A 315 13.36 -8.06 -8.48
CA GLY A 315 12.32 -8.91 -9.06
C GLY A 315 12.47 -10.38 -8.67
N THR A 316 13.71 -10.91 -8.71
CA THR A 316 14.01 -12.29 -8.30
C THR A 316 13.71 -12.51 -6.82
N LEU A 317 14.13 -11.60 -5.94
CA LEU A 317 13.85 -11.67 -4.50
C LEU A 317 12.35 -11.65 -4.21
N ILE A 318 11.60 -10.76 -4.88
CA ILE A 318 10.15 -10.70 -4.77
C ILE A 318 9.51 -12.03 -5.18
N ALA A 319 9.90 -12.59 -6.33
CA ALA A 319 9.39 -13.88 -6.81
C ALA A 319 9.68 -15.02 -5.82
N LEU A 320 10.89 -15.09 -5.27
CA LEU A 320 11.26 -16.08 -4.26
C LEU A 320 10.43 -15.94 -2.98
N VAL A 321 10.25 -14.71 -2.48
CA VAL A 321 9.43 -14.46 -1.28
C VAL A 321 7.97 -14.87 -1.51
N MET A 322 7.40 -14.53 -2.65
CA MET A 322 6.02 -14.92 -3.00
C MET A 322 5.87 -16.44 -3.12
N MET A 323 6.84 -17.12 -3.72
CA MET A 323 6.86 -18.58 -3.83
C MET A 323 6.95 -19.24 -2.45
N LEU A 324 7.84 -18.77 -1.58
CA LEU A 324 7.98 -19.27 -0.21
C LEU A 324 6.69 -19.04 0.61
N ALA A 325 6.08 -17.87 0.50
CA ALA A 325 4.83 -17.57 1.17
C ALA A 325 3.70 -18.49 0.70
N GLY A 326 3.60 -18.75 -0.61
CA GLY A 326 2.65 -19.70 -1.20
C GLY A 326 2.85 -21.13 -0.70
N LEU A 327 4.10 -21.60 -0.66
CA LEU A 327 4.44 -22.96 -0.16
C LEU A 327 4.12 -23.12 1.34
N LEU A 328 4.37 -22.08 2.14
CA LEU A 328 4.02 -22.10 3.57
C LEU A 328 2.51 -22.11 3.79
N ALA A 329 1.74 -21.38 2.98
CA ALA A 329 0.29 -21.39 3.03
C ALA A 329 -0.29 -22.78 2.67
N LEU A 330 0.25 -23.44 1.65
CA LEU A 330 -0.15 -24.80 1.26
C LEU A 330 0.16 -25.84 2.37
N ARG A 331 1.30 -25.74 3.05
CA ARG A 331 1.65 -26.62 4.16
C ARG A 331 0.69 -26.47 5.35
N ARG A 332 0.26 -25.24 5.65
CA ARG A 332 -0.71 -25.00 6.74
C ARG A 332 -2.08 -25.63 6.46
N ARG A 333 -2.58 -25.54 5.22
CA ARG A 333 -3.86 -26.18 4.81
C ARG A 333 -3.83 -27.71 4.85
N ARG A 334 -2.66 -28.32 4.74
CA ARG A 334 -2.52 -29.80 4.83
C ARG A 334 -2.40 -30.30 6.27
N ALA A 335 -2.17 -29.39 7.23
CA ALA A 335 -2.02 -29.72 8.65
C ALA A 335 -3.32 -29.47 9.46
N GLU A 336 -4.33 -28.85 8.82
CA GLU A 336 -5.71 -28.71 9.31
C GLU A 336 -6.61 -29.79 8.69
#